data_0f77e8c880d0cf5b6ea1864e91a245e9
#
_entry.id   0f77e8c880d0cf5b6ea1864e91a245e9
#
_cell.length_a   1.000
_cell.length_b   1.000
_cell.length_c   1.000
_cell.angle_alpha   90.00
_cell.angle_beta   90.00
_cell.angle_gamma   90.00
#
_symmetry.space_group_name_H-M   'P 1'
#
loop_
_entity.id
_entity.type
_entity.pdbx_description
1 polymer ?
#
loop_
_entity_poly.entity_id
_entity_poly.type
_entity_poly.pdbx_seq_one_letter_code
_entity_poly.pdbx_strand_id
1 'polypeptide(L)'
;MILGFLSQNVVHAQTSDINNSKILDEMHLAPDETSEHDKLVDGDIAETEKSLTLTQGNIFHPKPGKNLSYWDGLVGHLSVEASIAGNPWTRSGRNFAQFFADRANTVTLNQILGSLSHPVTNIGAGYGFGFTIEQMYGSDARFNPTIGMGDGALTGLYQWVPNQTHLDFHMPWLLKRGIDMQIGQMYGLLGAEGLAALSRPFYTYNYASDYIMPFEVLGIYTTLHLNKNVDWVLGIDAGNSTGLGRAGNNSRPKGTFGFSFTKFLDGKLDFHILGHFGPQGNNGQSICANGWCSGGAGKIANEKMQENVDILASYHVNDKLTFTVNSTWMHDDLLRDDAYGVTCYIAWDINPNLQLNARGEIFRDNTGGEIVQYSSFTSLTKALSNKPFPYYNALPTTYGDLTVGVSYRPDFINKRFSLGTFTIRPEIRLDKSLNGTHPFNASGTVENPTVNNGTNNMLWFSTDAIYAF
;
A
#
# COMPACT_ATOMS: atom_id res chain seq x y z
N MET A 1 15.76 0.51 -4.08
CA MET A 1 15.13 0.27 -2.77
C MET A 1 14.22 1.42 -2.31
N ILE A 2 13.98 2.43 -3.09
CA ILE A 2 13.40 3.66 -2.55
C ILE A 2 11.98 3.92 -3.04
N LEU A 3 11.59 3.58 -4.25
CA LEU A 3 10.23 3.89 -4.75
C LEU A 3 9.18 2.80 -4.45
N GLY A 4 9.51 1.55 -4.53
CA GLY A 4 8.62 0.47 -4.07
C GLY A 4 8.44 0.47 -2.56
N PHE A 5 9.41 1.02 -1.82
CA PHE A 5 9.35 1.27 -0.38
C PHE A 5 8.66 2.61 -0.03
N LEU A 6 8.60 3.57 -0.95
CA LEU A 6 7.97 4.87 -0.68
C LEU A 6 6.45 4.78 -0.54
N SER A 7 5.80 3.78 -1.10
CA SER A 7 4.39 3.57 -0.83
C SER A 7 4.12 2.78 0.46
N GLN A 8 5.11 2.01 0.99
CA GLN A 8 4.78 1.06 2.05
C GLN A 8 5.84 0.78 3.13
N ASN A 9 7.12 1.20 2.95
CA ASN A 9 8.18 0.79 3.87
C ASN A 9 9.08 1.94 4.35
N VAL A 10 8.54 3.09 4.71
CA VAL A 10 9.35 4.07 5.42
C VAL A 10 9.06 4.00 6.90
N VAL A 11 9.65 3.00 7.51
CA VAL A 11 9.92 2.97 8.93
C VAL A 11 11.41 3.32 9.09
N HIS A 12 11.75 4.58 8.94
CA HIS A 12 13.05 5.08 9.38
C HIS A 12 12.86 6.24 10.33
N ALA A 13 13.39 6.07 11.52
CA ALA A 13 13.42 7.06 12.55
C ALA A 13 14.16 8.32 12.06
N GLN A 14 13.45 9.41 11.87
CA GLN A 14 14.09 10.71 12.00
C GLN A 14 14.24 11.03 13.48
N THR A 15 15.46 10.93 13.97
CA THR A 15 15.83 11.63 15.20
C THR A 15 15.67 13.12 14.94
N SER A 16 14.79 13.73 15.72
CA SER A 16 14.64 15.17 15.77
C SER A 16 16.01 15.86 15.92
N ASP A 17 16.34 16.72 14.98
CA ASP A 17 17.44 17.68 15.11
C ASP A 17 17.23 18.57 16.34
N ILE A 18 17.80 18.16 17.45
CA ILE A 18 18.08 19.02 18.58
C ILE A 18 19.60 19.05 18.74
N ASN A 19 20.19 20.11 18.20
CA ASN A 19 21.53 20.63 18.58
C ASN A 19 22.69 19.63 18.65
N ASN A 20 23.08 19.04 17.53
CA ASN A 20 24.32 18.25 17.47
C ASN A 20 25.51 18.99 16.84
N SER A 21 25.42 20.28 16.55
CA SER A 21 26.59 21.04 16.02
C SER A 21 27.68 21.36 17.05
N LYS A 22 27.48 21.04 18.33
CA LYS A 22 28.49 21.28 19.39
C LYS A 22 29.17 20.03 19.94
N ILE A 23 28.75 18.83 19.56
CA ILE A 23 29.32 17.57 20.10
C ILE A 23 30.37 16.97 19.15
N LEU A 24 30.41 17.39 17.90
CA LEU A 24 31.35 16.86 16.92
C LEU A 24 32.74 17.50 16.98
N ASP A 25 32.92 18.63 17.70
CA ASP A 25 34.22 19.33 17.79
C ASP A 25 35.16 18.77 18.88
N GLU A 26 34.74 17.85 19.72
CA GLU A 26 35.58 17.32 20.81
C GLU A 26 36.11 15.88 20.62
N MET A 27 35.85 15.24 19.49
CA MET A 27 36.40 13.91 19.22
C MET A 27 37.58 13.94 18.25
N HIS A 28 38.74 14.30 18.76
CA HIS A 28 40.02 14.01 18.11
C HIS A 28 40.28 12.50 18.14
N LEU A 29 39.89 11.79 17.08
CA LEU A 29 40.44 10.50 16.73
C LEU A 29 41.33 10.64 15.52
N ALA A 30 42.50 9.99 15.58
CA ALA A 30 43.52 10.00 14.54
C ALA A 30 42.90 9.57 13.18
N PRO A 31 43.44 10.11 12.07
CA PRO A 31 42.90 9.80 10.75
C PRO A 31 43.23 8.35 10.40
N ASP A 32 42.22 7.48 10.45
CA ASP A 32 42.21 6.24 9.72
C ASP A 32 41.70 6.57 8.31
N GLU A 33 42.42 6.12 7.29
CA GLU A 33 42.13 6.39 5.89
C GLU A 33 40.85 5.67 5.46
N THR A 34 39.71 6.20 5.90
CA THR A 34 38.42 5.84 5.26
C THR A 34 38.32 6.64 3.97
N SER A 35 38.18 5.92 2.86
CA SER A 35 38.18 6.52 1.53
C SER A 35 37.04 7.55 1.40
N GLU A 36 37.29 8.63 0.61
CA GLU A 36 36.29 9.65 0.27
C GLU A 36 34.95 9.04 -0.28
N HIS A 37 34.99 7.77 -0.65
CA HIS A 37 33.87 7.01 -1.18
C HIS A 37 32.79 6.69 -0.10
N ASP A 38 33.19 6.43 1.16
CA ASP A 38 32.24 6.10 2.25
C ASP A 38 31.48 7.32 2.75
N LYS A 39 32.09 8.50 2.67
CA LYS A 39 31.43 9.77 3.05
C LYS A 39 30.35 10.23 2.07
N LEU A 40 30.45 9.82 0.79
CA LEU A 40 29.45 10.13 -0.24
C LEU A 40 28.23 9.21 -0.17
N VAL A 41 28.36 8.01 0.39
CA VAL A 41 27.25 7.05 0.53
C VAL A 41 26.31 7.43 1.68
N ASP A 42 26.85 7.87 2.81
CA ASP A 42 26.04 8.27 3.99
C ASP A 42 25.26 9.59 3.77
N GLY A 43 25.81 10.54 2.99
CA GLY A 43 25.14 11.81 2.69
C GLY A 43 23.95 11.65 1.76
N ASP A 44 23.98 10.68 0.84
CA ASP A 44 22.95 10.48 -0.18
C ASP A 44 21.71 9.74 0.37
N ILE A 45 21.80 9.03 1.49
CA ILE A 45 20.71 8.26 2.08
C ILE A 45 19.77 9.14 2.91
N ALA A 46 20.31 10.16 3.57
CA ALA A 46 19.55 11.01 4.50
C ALA A 46 18.63 12.04 3.84
N GLU A 47 18.86 12.41 2.57
CA GLU A 47 18.11 13.47 1.89
C GLU A 47 16.86 13.01 1.10
N THR A 48 16.69 11.71 0.88
CA THR A 48 15.64 11.20 -0.05
C THR A 48 14.26 11.01 0.58
N GLU A 49 14.11 11.20 1.89
CA GLU A 49 12.93 10.77 2.65
C GLU A 49 11.81 11.80 2.83
N LYS A 50 11.76 12.87 2.05
CA LYS A 50 10.82 13.98 2.31
C LYS A 50 9.50 13.96 1.53
N SER A 51 9.10 12.90 0.83
CA SER A 51 7.86 12.95 0.07
C SER A 51 6.81 11.96 0.55
N LEU A 52 5.64 12.47 0.83
CA LEU A 52 4.34 11.81 1.04
C LEU A 52 4.14 11.00 2.34
N THR A 53 5.17 10.66 3.09
CA THR A 53 5.03 9.87 4.31
C THR A 53 4.93 10.75 5.56
N LEU A 54 3.86 10.59 6.29
CA LEU A 54 3.77 11.02 7.68
C LEU A 54 4.84 10.23 8.45
N THR A 55 5.81 10.93 9.05
CA THR A 55 6.86 10.29 9.84
C THR A 55 6.25 9.48 10.99
N GLN A 56 6.47 8.18 10.97
CA GLN A 56 6.17 7.31 12.10
C GLN A 56 7.27 7.47 13.16
N GLY A 57 6.89 7.59 14.43
CA GLY A 57 7.83 7.58 15.54
C GLY A 57 8.44 6.19 15.75
N ASN A 58 9.51 6.10 16.52
CA ASN A 58 10.06 4.81 16.97
C ASN A 58 9.82 4.67 18.47
N ILE A 59 9.15 3.59 18.88
CA ILE A 59 8.87 3.29 20.29
C ILE A 59 10.16 2.97 21.05
N PHE A 60 11.15 2.38 20.37
CA PHE A 60 12.45 2.11 20.92
C PHE A 60 13.36 3.33 20.70
N HIS A 61 13.77 3.98 21.79
CA HIS A 61 14.74 5.07 21.75
C HIS A 61 16.14 4.49 21.99
N PRO A 62 16.94 4.21 20.95
CA PRO A 62 18.28 3.69 21.13
C PRO A 62 19.12 4.73 21.90
N LYS A 63 19.81 4.28 22.95
CA LYS A 63 20.74 5.14 23.68
C LYS A 63 22.00 5.34 22.83
N PRO A 64 22.44 6.57 22.55
CA PRO A 64 23.70 6.80 21.83
C PRO A 64 24.86 6.26 22.67
N GLY A 65 25.58 5.27 22.15
CA GLY A 65 26.72 4.63 22.82
C GLY A 65 27.74 4.09 21.84
N LYS A 66 29.01 3.98 22.29
CA LYS A 66 30.17 3.62 21.45
C LYS A 66 30.20 2.16 20.95
N ASN A 67 29.35 1.28 21.48
CA ASN A 67 29.26 -0.13 21.06
C ASN A 67 27.78 -0.49 20.98
N LEU A 68 27.12 -0.10 19.88
CA LEU A 68 25.75 -0.51 19.60
C LEU A 68 25.73 -2.02 19.30
N SER A 69 24.90 -2.75 20.04
CA SER A 69 24.59 -4.14 19.69
C SER A 69 23.63 -4.15 18.50
N TYR A 70 23.54 -5.28 17.79
CA TYR A 70 22.55 -5.45 16.72
C TYR A 70 21.13 -5.03 17.17
N TRP A 71 20.76 -5.35 18.40
CA TRP A 71 19.44 -5.07 18.95
C TRP A 71 19.16 -3.58 19.24
N ASP A 72 20.18 -2.74 19.26
CA ASP A 72 20.01 -1.28 19.40
C ASP A 72 19.46 -0.64 18.11
N GLY A 73 19.49 -1.36 16.98
CA GLY A 73 18.88 -0.97 15.71
C GLY A 73 17.41 -1.34 15.57
N LEU A 74 16.75 -1.88 16.61
CA LEU A 74 15.33 -2.20 16.56
C LEU A 74 14.47 -0.95 16.44
N VAL A 75 13.49 -1.04 15.54
CA VAL A 75 12.47 -0.02 15.31
C VAL A 75 11.10 -0.63 15.57
N GLY A 76 10.32 0.00 16.42
CA GLY A 76 8.95 -0.41 16.72
C GLY A 76 7.98 0.72 16.46
N HIS A 77 6.86 0.42 15.80
CA HIS A 77 5.78 1.36 15.56
C HIS A 77 4.45 0.77 16.03
N LEU A 78 3.60 1.65 16.46
CA LEU A 78 2.21 1.35 16.73
C LEU A 78 1.36 2.51 16.22
N SER A 79 0.35 2.22 15.41
CA SER A 79 -0.64 3.23 15.02
C SER A 79 -2.06 2.70 15.21
N VAL A 80 -2.97 3.64 15.47
CA VAL A 80 -4.41 3.38 15.58
C VAL A 80 -5.13 4.34 14.65
N GLU A 81 -5.95 3.80 13.76
CA GLU A 81 -6.82 4.56 12.85
C GLU A 81 -8.27 4.24 13.12
N ALA A 82 -9.08 5.29 13.28
CA ALA A 82 -10.54 5.21 13.28
C ALA A 82 -11.13 6.25 12.35
N SER A 83 -12.22 5.89 11.68
CA SER A 83 -12.80 6.73 10.64
C SER A 83 -14.32 6.80 10.68
N ILE A 84 -14.86 7.72 9.89
CA ILE A 84 -16.26 7.77 9.49
C ILE A 84 -16.35 8.19 8.01
N ALA A 85 -17.14 7.42 7.24
CA ALA A 85 -17.49 7.72 5.86
C ALA A 85 -18.94 8.17 5.78
N GLY A 86 -19.17 9.48 5.68
CA GLY A 86 -20.50 10.08 5.69
C GLY A 86 -21.12 10.10 4.29
N ASN A 87 -22.05 9.20 4.02
CA ASN A 87 -22.87 9.17 2.79
C ASN A 87 -24.36 9.19 3.14
N PRO A 88 -24.98 10.35 3.25
CA PRO A 88 -26.39 10.47 3.63
C PRO A 88 -27.38 9.96 2.57
N TRP A 89 -26.94 9.71 1.35
CA TRP A 89 -27.79 9.26 0.25
C TRP A 89 -27.77 7.74 0.04
N THR A 90 -26.97 7.01 0.81
CA THR A 90 -26.92 5.54 0.70
C THR A 90 -28.26 4.90 1.02
N ARG A 91 -28.65 3.90 0.23
CA ARG A 91 -29.87 3.09 0.46
C ARG A 91 -29.58 1.81 1.23
N SER A 92 -28.34 1.36 1.20
CA SER A 92 -27.91 0.09 1.81
C SER A 92 -27.09 0.24 3.07
N GLY A 93 -26.76 1.47 3.48
CA GLY A 93 -25.79 1.72 4.55
C GLY A 93 -24.35 1.42 4.15
N ARG A 94 -24.08 1.33 2.84
CA ARG A 94 -22.77 1.01 2.26
C ARG A 94 -22.36 2.04 1.23
N ASN A 95 -21.06 2.18 1.06
CA ASN A 95 -20.42 2.93 0.00
C ASN A 95 -19.98 1.93 -1.08
N PHE A 96 -20.68 1.92 -2.20
CA PHE A 96 -20.30 1.07 -3.34
C PHE A 96 -18.93 1.49 -3.88
N ALA A 97 -18.17 0.52 -4.34
CA ALA A 97 -16.84 0.71 -4.91
C ALA A 97 -15.80 1.22 -3.89
N GLN A 98 -15.89 0.75 -2.64
CA GLN A 98 -14.92 0.99 -1.59
C GLN A 98 -14.84 -0.23 -0.68
N PHE A 99 -13.68 -0.88 -0.58
CA PHE A 99 -13.49 -2.00 0.36
C PHE A 99 -13.28 -1.50 1.78
N PHE A 100 -12.34 -0.61 1.98
CA PHE A 100 -11.92 -0.17 3.31
C PHE A 100 -12.88 0.87 3.91
N ALA A 101 -13.58 1.64 3.08
CA ALA A 101 -14.59 2.60 3.47
C ALA A 101 -16.03 2.14 3.16
N ASP A 102 -16.27 0.82 3.16
CA ASP A 102 -17.54 0.20 2.74
C ASP A 102 -18.74 0.54 3.64
N ARG A 103 -18.51 0.95 4.91
CA ARG A 103 -19.56 1.27 5.87
C ARG A 103 -19.89 2.75 5.87
N ALA A 104 -21.11 3.10 5.45
CA ALA A 104 -21.58 4.47 5.48
C ALA A 104 -22.12 4.89 6.85
N ASN A 105 -21.88 6.15 7.22
CA ASN A 105 -22.47 6.83 8.37
C ASN A 105 -22.21 6.15 9.74
N THR A 106 -21.11 5.43 9.85
CA THR A 106 -20.77 4.66 11.06
C THR A 106 -19.29 4.81 11.38
N VAL A 107 -19.00 5.10 12.63
CA VAL A 107 -17.61 5.10 13.13
C VAL A 107 -17.04 3.68 13.07
N THR A 108 -15.84 3.54 12.52
CA THR A 108 -15.18 2.26 12.31
C THR A 108 -13.76 2.33 12.84
N LEU A 109 -13.33 1.31 13.58
CA LEU A 109 -11.92 1.09 13.88
C LEU A 109 -11.29 0.40 12.70
N ASN A 110 -10.51 1.15 11.92
CA ASN A 110 -9.91 0.64 10.69
C ASN A 110 -8.69 -0.22 10.96
N GLN A 111 -7.72 0.33 11.67
CA GLN A 111 -6.44 -0.32 11.90
C GLN A 111 -5.93 -0.07 13.33
N ILE A 112 -5.48 -1.12 13.99
CA ILE A 112 -4.43 -1.09 14.99
C ILE A 112 -3.26 -1.80 14.33
N LEU A 113 -2.24 -1.06 13.92
CA LEU A 113 -1.10 -1.56 13.18
C LEU A 113 0.13 -1.50 14.06
N GLY A 114 0.71 -2.65 14.37
CA GLY A 114 1.94 -2.77 15.16
C GLY A 114 3.04 -3.42 14.36
N SER A 115 4.23 -2.80 14.32
CA SER A 115 5.39 -3.38 13.66
C SER A 115 6.63 -3.39 14.55
N LEU A 116 7.45 -4.41 14.33
CA LEU A 116 8.80 -4.55 14.86
C LEU A 116 9.72 -4.85 13.71
N SER A 117 10.72 -4.03 13.49
CA SER A 117 11.68 -4.22 12.42
C SER A 117 13.12 -3.96 12.87
N HIS A 118 14.03 -4.54 12.15
CA HIS A 118 15.44 -4.20 12.18
C HIS A 118 15.86 -3.93 10.73
N PRO A 119 16.01 -2.66 10.31
CA PRO A 119 16.38 -2.34 8.95
C PRO A 119 17.80 -2.80 8.64
N VAL A 120 18.06 -3.10 7.38
CA VAL A 120 19.41 -3.39 6.90
C VAL A 120 20.19 -2.08 6.83
N THR A 121 21.29 -1.97 7.56
CA THR A 121 22.08 -0.75 7.72
C THR A 121 23.35 -0.70 6.87
N ASN A 122 23.88 -1.84 6.45
CA ASN A 122 25.15 -1.93 5.72
C ASN A 122 24.95 -1.99 4.20
N ILE A 123 24.45 -0.90 3.61
CA ILE A 123 24.22 -0.84 2.18
C ILE A 123 25.53 -0.46 1.46
N GLY A 124 26.05 -1.35 0.62
CA GLY A 124 27.14 -1.08 -0.32
C GLY A 124 28.53 -1.61 0.04
N ALA A 125 28.87 -1.81 1.32
CA ALA A 125 30.22 -2.20 1.72
C ALA A 125 30.35 -3.57 2.41
N GLY A 126 29.24 -4.18 2.84
CA GLY A 126 29.26 -5.45 3.59
C GLY A 126 27.94 -6.22 3.51
N TYR A 127 27.87 -7.33 4.22
CA TYR A 127 26.63 -8.08 4.37
C TYR A 127 25.73 -7.40 5.40
N GLY A 128 24.46 -7.22 5.08
CA GLY A 128 23.43 -6.72 5.97
C GLY A 128 22.36 -7.78 6.21
N PHE A 129 21.81 -7.79 7.42
CA PHE A 129 20.66 -8.63 7.79
C PHE A 129 19.64 -7.78 8.53
N GLY A 130 18.39 -7.97 8.20
CA GLY A 130 17.26 -7.32 8.84
C GLY A 130 16.03 -8.22 8.86
N PHE A 131 14.97 -7.74 9.47
CA PHE A 131 13.67 -8.38 9.46
C PHE A 131 12.56 -7.36 9.71
N THR A 132 11.35 -7.71 9.30
CA THR A 132 10.12 -6.97 9.63
C THR A 132 9.03 -7.96 10.03
N ILE A 133 8.33 -7.62 11.13
CA ILE A 133 7.11 -8.29 11.57
C ILE A 133 6.07 -7.20 11.78
N GLU A 134 4.98 -7.24 11.02
CA GLU A 134 3.89 -6.28 11.13
C GLU A 134 2.54 -6.99 11.19
N GLN A 135 1.69 -6.53 12.11
CA GLN A 135 0.40 -7.12 12.41
C GLN A 135 -0.67 -6.04 12.39
N MET A 136 -1.81 -6.37 11.83
CA MET A 136 -2.98 -5.47 11.80
C MET A 136 -4.16 -6.12 12.51
N TYR A 137 -4.87 -5.32 13.32
CA TYR A 137 -6.20 -5.63 13.82
C TYR A 137 -7.17 -4.50 13.46
N GLY A 138 -8.32 -4.82 12.89
CA GLY A 138 -9.31 -3.82 12.53
C GLY A 138 -10.25 -4.28 11.42
N SER A 139 -11.06 -3.35 10.92
CA SER A 139 -11.98 -3.62 9.81
C SER A 139 -11.25 -3.86 8.49
N ASP A 140 -10.10 -3.22 8.30
CA ASP A 140 -9.33 -3.28 7.06
C ASP A 140 -8.70 -4.66 6.86
N ALA A 141 -8.39 -5.36 7.95
CA ALA A 141 -7.91 -6.74 7.91
C ALA A 141 -8.82 -7.72 7.15
N ARG A 142 -10.10 -7.37 6.92
CA ARG A 142 -11.03 -8.19 6.14
C ARG A 142 -10.61 -8.39 4.70
N PHE A 143 -9.93 -7.41 4.12
CA PHE A 143 -9.57 -7.36 2.71
C PHE A 143 -8.10 -7.61 2.44
N ASN A 144 -7.33 -7.86 3.51
CA ASN A 144 -5.90 -8.16 3.40
C ASN A 144 -5.51 -9.50 4.06
N PRO A 145 -6.27 -10.60 3.93
CA PRO A 145 -5.81 -11.90 4.42
C PRO A 145 -4.84 -12.52 3.42
N THR A 146 -3.77 -13.12 3.92
CA THR A 146 -2.98 -14.06 3.12
C THR A 146 -3.71 -15.39 3.07
N ILE A 147 -4.41 -15.64 1.97
CA ILE A 147 -5.26 -16.82 1.80
C ILE A 147 -4.43 -18.11 1.93
N GLY A 148 -4.87 -19.00 2.79
CA GLY A 148 -4.15 -20.25 3.12
C GLY A 148 -3.23 -20.13 4.34
N MET A 149 -3.14 -18.96 4.99
CA MET A 149 -2.33 -18.73 6.18
C MET A 149 -3.18 -18.23 7.36
N GLY A 150 -4.05 -19.08 7.90
CA GLY A 150 -4.89 -18.74 9.06
C GLY A 150 -6.17 -17.97 8.76
N ASP A 151 -6.44 -17.70 7.52
CA ASP A 151 -7.60 -16.98 7.00
C ASP A 151 -8.94 -17.63 7.32
N GLY A 152 -8.98 -18.94 7.54
CA GLY A 152 -10.18 -19.67 7.97
C GLY A 152 -10.74 -19.25 9.34
N ALA A 153 -9.96 -18.58 10.17
CA ALA A 153 -10.40 -18.02 11.45
C ALA A 153 -11.06 -16.63 11.33
N LEU A 154 -11.00 -16.00 10.17
CA LEU A 154 -11.45 -14.63 9.93
C LEU A 154 -12.97 -14.60 9.63
N THR A 155 -13.78 -14.22 10.59
CA THR A 155 -15.25 -14.31 10.48
C THR A 155 -16.00 -13.04 10.81
N GLY A 156 -15.37 -12.05 11.46
CA GLY A 156 -16.02 -10.85 11.97
C GLY A 156 -15.74 -9.59 11.15
N LEU A 157 -16.32 -8.47 11.58
CA LEU A 157 -16.01 -7.15 11.05
C LEU A 157 -14.59 -6.73 11.43
N TYR A 158 -14.19 -6.96 12.67
CA TYR A 158 -12.85 -6.67 13.17
C TYR A 158 -12.06 -7.97 13.23
N GLN A 159 -10.94 -7.99 12.55
CA GLN A 159 -10.15 -9.19 12.36
C GLN A 159 -8.67 -8.88 12.60
N TRP A 160 -7.88 -9.91 12.80
CA TRP A 160 -6.45 -9.83 12.89
C TRP A 160 -5.80 -10.54 11.71
N VAL A 161 -4.80 -9.90 11.10
CA VAL A 161 -3.98 -10.48 10.04
C VAL A 161 -2.51 -10.10 10.22
N PRO A 162 -1.57 -10.99 9.86
CA PRO A 162 -0.20 -10.58 9.59
C PRO A 162 -0.16 -9.82 8.27
N ASN A 163 0.46 -8.63 8.24
CA ASN A 163 0.62 -7.85 7.01
C ASN A 163 1.98 -8.09 6.37
N GLN A 164 3.02 -8.07 7.20
CA GLN A 164 4.38 -8.33 6.76
C GLN A 164 5.08 -9.25 7.75
N THR A 165 5.79 -10.23 7.23
CA THR A 165 6.70 -11.07 8.00
C THR A 165 7.78 -11.56 7.05
N HIS A 166 8.92 -10.86 7.03
CA HIS A 166 10.00 -11.16 6.11
C HIS A 166 11.37 -10.94 6.73
N LEU A 167 12.36 -11.56 6.12
CA LEU A 167 13.78 -11.37 6.36
C LEU A 167 14.36 -10.51 5.24
N ASP A 168 15.27 -9.62 5.59
CA ASP A 168 15.94 -8.69 4.69
C ASP A 168 17.44 -8.98 4.67
N PHE A 169 18.02 -9.06 3.48
CA PHE A 169 19.43 -9.30 3.28
C PHE A 169 20.01 -8.27 2.34
N HIS A 170 21.15 -7.70 2.70
CA HIS A 170 22.02 -7.00 1.78
C HIS A 170 23.25 -7.86 1.47
N MET A 171 23.59 -7.99 0.20
CA MET A 171 24.72 -8.76 -0.28
C MET A 171 25.57 -7.91 -1.23
N PRO A 172 26.87 -7.72 -0.96
CA PRO A 172 27.77 -6.93 -1.80
C PRO A 172 28.21 -7.73 -3.05
N TRP A 173 27.24 -8.33 -3.76
CA TRP A 173 27.50 -9.22 -4.89
C TRP A 173 27.16 -8.53 -6.23
N LEU A 174 27.80 -9.01 -7.30
CA LEU A 174 27.55 -8.68 -8.70
C LEU A 174 27.72 -7.20 -9.05
N LEU A 175 27.29 -6.29 -8.23
CA LEU A 175 27.25 -4.85 -8.47
C LEU A 175 28.02 -4.09 -7.38
N LYS A 176 28.53 -2.90 -7.70
CA LYS A 176 29.27 -2.07 -6.71
C LYS A 176 28.42 -1.69 -5.51
N ARG A 177 27.12 -1.55 -5.69
CA ARG A 177 26.17 -1.20 -4.63
C ARG A 177 25.42 -2.43 -4.07
N GLY A 178 25.75 -3.61 -4.54
CA GLY A 178 25.20 -4.87 -4.06
C GLY A 178 23.75 -5.13 -4.50
N ILE A 179 23.16 -6.07 -3.80
CA ILE A 179 21.82 -6.61 -4.04
C ILE A 179 21.09 -6.66 -2.71
N ASP A 180 19.84 -6.20 -2.68
CA ASP A 180 18.93 -6.40 -1.57
C ASP A 180 17.96 -7.52 -1.87
N MET A 181 17.64 -8.35 -0.89
CA MET A 181 16.68 -9.44 -0.99
C MET A 181 15.75 -9.44 0.21
N GLN A 182 14.46 -9.55 -0.05
CA GLN A 182 13.42 -9.76 0.95
C GLN A 182 12.79 -11.12 0.74
N ILE A 183 12.61 -11.90 1.81
CA ILE A 183 12.03 -13.24 1.76
C ILE A 183 10.95 -13.37 2.82
N GLY A 184 9.72 -13.62 2.40
CA GLY A 184 8.56 -13.78 3.29
C GLY A 184 7.30 -13.14 2.75
N GLN A 185 6.41 -12.77 3.66
CA GLN A 185 5.21 -12.00 3.37
C GLN A 185 5.57 -10.52 3.34
N MET A 186 5.26 -9.86 2.23
CA MET A 186 5.64 -8.48 1.95
C MET A 186 4.47 -7.74 1.32
N TYR A 187 4.48 -6.42 1.42
CA TYR A 187 3.57 -5.62 0.62
C TYR A 187 3.87 -5.73 -0.87
N GLY A 188 2.83 -5.64 -1.68
CA GLY A 188 2.96 -5.49 -3.12
C GLY A 188 3.68 -4.18 -3.47
N LEU A 189 4.45 -4.20 -4.55
CA LEU A 189 5.26 -3.04 -4.97
C LEU A 189 4.53 -2.10 -5.94
N LEU A 190 3.34 -2.46 -6.39
CA LEU A 190 2.55 -1.73 -7.38
C LEU A 190 1.51 -0.84 -6.68
N GLY A 191 1.18 0.29 -7.32
CA GLY A 191 0.17 1.23 -6.83
C GLY A 191 0.75 2.38 -6.01
N ALA A 192 0.01 3.48 -5.95
CA ALA A 192 0.40 4.71 -5.25
C ALA A 192 -0.05 4.75 -3.78
N GLU A 193 -1.07 3.98 -3.40
CA GLU A 193 -1.67 4.02 -2.07
C GLU A 193 -1.44 2.70 -1.34
N GLY A 194 -0.70 2.78 -0.24
CA GLY A 194 -0.38 1.62 0.58
C GLY A 194 -1.47 1.26 1.59
N LEU A 195 -1.38 0.06 2.15
CA LEU A 195 -2.35 -0.47 3.11
C LEU A 195 -2.29 0.24 4.47
N ALA A 196 -1.10 0.55 4.98
CA ALA A 196 -0.96 1.29 6.23
C ALA A 196 -1.55 2.71 6.09
N ALA A 197 -2.33 3.15 7.08
CA ALA A 197 -3.04 4.43 7.03
C ALA A 197 -2.13 5.63 6.74
N LEU A 198 -0.90 5.60 7.24
CA LEU A 198 0.09 6.68 7.04
C LEU A 198 0.79 6.63 5.67
N SER A 199 0.62 5.57 4.88
CA SER A 199 1.22 5.44 3.54
C SER A 199 0.34 5.96 2.41
N ARG A 200 -0.78 6.62 2.73
CA ARG A 200 -1.70 7.21 1.76
C ARG A 200 -2.14 8.61 2.21
N PRO A 201 -2.43 9.54 1.27
CA PRO A 201 -2.80 10.91 1.61
C PRO A 201 -4.23 11.06 2.13
N PHE A 202 -5.11 10.09 1.83
CA PHE A 202 -6.54 10.10 2.15
C PHE A 202 -6.96 8.86 2.95
N TYR A 203 -8.10 8.94 3.61
CA TYR A 203 -8.75 7.77 4.17
C TYR A 203 -9.29 6.85 3.05
N THR A 204 -9.94 7.43 2.04
CA THR A 204 -10.49 6.67 0.92
C THR A 204 -9.42 6.35 -0.13
N TYR A 205 -9.50 5.15 -0.70
CA TYR A 205 -8.59 4.71 -1.76
C TYR A 205 -9.05 5.18 -3.15
N ASN A 206 -8.11 5.28 -4.08
CA ASN A 206 -8.41 5.31 -5.50
C ASN A 206 -8.91 3.92 -5.95
N TYR A 207 -9.58 3.84 -7.09
CA TYR A 207 -10.12 2.57 -7.59
C TYR A 207 -9.04 1.56 -7.93
N ALA A 208 -7.95 2.00 -8.55
CA ALA A 208 -6.87 1.11 -8.94
C ALA A 208 -6.21 0.43 -7.74
N SER A 209 -5.86 1.18 -6.70
CA SER A 209 -5.26 0.62 -5.49
C SER A 209 -6.22 -0.27 -4.70
N ASP A 210 -7.53 0.08 -4.69
CA ASP A 210 -8.53 -0.67 -3.94
C ASP A 210 -8.85 -2.05 -4.59
N TYR A 211 -8.79 -2.15 -5.94
CA TYR A 211 -9.34 -3.31 -6.64
C TYR A 211 -8.36 -4.12 -7.48
N ILE A 212 -7.38 -3.49 -8.12
CA ILE A 212 -6.55 -4.20 -9.09
C ILE A 212 -5.07 -4.32 -8.70
N MET A 213 -4.64 -3.67 -7.63
CA MET A 213 -3.25 -3.78 -7.15
C MET A 213 -3.13 -4.85 -6.06
N PRO A 214 -2.06 -5.65 -6.05
CA PRO A 214 -1.81 -6.59 -4.97
C PRO A 214 -1.41 -5.84 -3.69
N PHE A 215 -2.17 -6.02 -2.60
CA PHE A 215 -1.77 -5.43 -1.31
C PHE A 215 -0.58 -6.14 -0.69
N GLU A 216 -0.52 -7.46 -0.85
CA GLU A 216 0.56 -8.27 -0.30
C GLU A 216 0.87 -9.48 -1.18
N VAL A 217 2.09 -9.99 -1.03
CA VAL A 217 2.58 -11.21 -1.66
C VAL A 217 3.40 -12.04 -0.66
N LEU A 218 3.44 -13.35 -0.84
CA LEU A 218 4.36 -14.23 -0.14
C LEU A 218 5.39 -14.78 -1.13
N GLY A 219 6.65 -14.38 -0.99
CA GLY A 219 7.67 -14.75 -1.96
C GLY A 219 9.05 -14.20 -1.67
N ILE A 220 9.75 -13.85 -2.74
CA ILE A 220 11.09 -13.27 -2.73
C ILE A 220 11.08 -12.05 -3.64
N TYR A 221 11.49 -10.90 -3.11
CA TYR A 221 11.86 -9.73 -3.90
C TYR A 221 13.37 -9.52 -3.86
N THR A 222 13.93 -9.15 -5.00
CA THR A 222 15.36 -8.84 -5.16
C THR A 222 15.50 -7.53 -5.88
N THR A 223 16.27 -6.61 -5.30
CA THR A 223 16.62 -5.32 -5.89
C THR A 223 18.10 -5.29 -6.22
N LEU A 224 18.42 -5.11 -7.48
CA LEU A 224 19.79 -4.97 -7.97
C LEU A 224 20.10 -3.48 -8.17
N HIS A 225 21.02 -2.93 -7.39
CA HIS A 225 21.41 -1.53 -7.44
C HIS A 225 22.37 -1.26 -8.62
N LEU A 226 21.83 -1.01 -9.83
CA LEU A 226 22.62 -0.81 -11.04
C LEU A 226 23.54 0.40 -10.95
N ASN A 227 23.03 1.49 -10.37
CA ASN A 227 23.79 2.68 -10.01
C ASN A 227 23.04 3.46 -8.89
N LYS A 228 23.47 4.68 -8.56
CA LYS A 228 22.88 5.51 -7.52
C LYS A 228 21.42 5.97 -7.80
N ASN A 229 21.00 5.88 -9.05
CA ASN A 229 19.69 6.38 -9.50
C ASN A 229 18.80 5.30 -10.11
N VAL A 230 19.31 4.09 -10.38
CA VAL A 230 18.58 3.05 -11.09
C VAL A 230 18.70 1.72 -10.37
N ASP A 231 17.56 1.18 -10.01
CA ASP A 231 17.40 -0.15 -9.45
C ASP A 231 16.63 -1.06 -10.40
N TRP A 232 17.04 -2.31 -10.49
CA TRP A 232 16.32 -3.35 -11.18
C TRP A 232 15.63 -4.26 -10.15
N VAL A 233 14.30 -4.35 -10.24
CA VAL A 233 13.48 -5.13 -9.32
C VAL A 233 13.07 -6.44 -9.98
N LEU A 234 13.29 -7.52 -9.26
CA LEU A 234 12.89 -8.88 -9.63
C LEU A 234 12.16 -9.54 -8.47
N GLY A 235 11.11 -10.30 -8.76
CA GLY A 235 10.37 -11.02 -7.74
C GLY A 235 9.79 -12.33 -8.23
N ILE A 236 9.54 -13.23 -7.30
CA ILE A 236 8.77 -14.44 -7.50
C ILE A 236 7.93 -14.70 -6.24
N ASP A 237 6.64 -14.95 -6.42
CA ASP A 237 5.69 -15.09 -5.31
C ASP A 237 4.57 -16.10 -5.61
N ALA A 238 3.74 -16.36 -4.61
CA ALA A 238 2.63 -17.30 -4.70
C ALA A 238 1.36 -16.71 -5.34
N GLY A 239 1.35 -15.42 -5.68
CA GLY A 239 0.20 -14.68 -6.19
C GLY A 239 -0.31 -13.63 -5.22
N ASN A 240 -1.31 -12.85 -5.66
CA ASN A 240 -1.89 -11.76 -4.89
C ASN A 240 -2.56 -12.28 -3.62
N SER A 241 -2.17 -11.76 -2.46
CA SER A 241 -2.76 -12.07 -1.15
C SER A 241 -2.90 -13.57 -0.88
N THR A 242 -1.91 -14.38 -1.31
CA THR A 242 -1.95 -15.85 -1.18
C THR A 242 -0.69 -16.41 -0.58
N GLY A 243 -0.89 -17.44 0.29
CA GLY A 243 0.19 -18.21 0.89
C GLY A 243 0.70 -19.34 -0.02
N LEU A 244 1.71 -20.04 0.46
CA LEU A 244 2.22 -21.22 -0.22
C LEU A 244 1.20 -22.37 -0.17
N GLY A 245 0.99 -23.03 -1.32
CA GLY A 245 0.07 -24.16 -1.41
C GLY A 245 -1.13 -23.89 -2.29
N ARG A 246 -2.13 -24.79 -2.22
CA ARG A 246 -3.30 -24.76 -3.12
C ARG A 246 -4.55 -24.13 -2.51
N ALA A 247 -4.46 -23.63 -1.28
CA ALA A 247 -5.66 -23.27 -0.53
C ALA A 247 -6.42 -22.07 -1.12
N GLY A 248 -5.72 -21.04 -1.58
CA GLY A 248 -6.34 -19.80 -2.07
C GLY A 248 -5.99 -19.44 -3.49
N ASN A 249 -5.03 -20.15 -4.09
CA ASN A 249 -4.58 -19.89 -5.45
C ASN A 249 -4.33 -21.21 -6.20
N ASN A 250 -3.84 -21.11 -7.42
CA ASN A 250 -3.31 -22.23 -8.18
C ASN A 250 -1.90 -22.64 -7.67
N SER A 251 -1.22 -23.56 -8.35
CA SER A 251 0.12 -24.02 -7.96
C SER A 251 1.26 -23.38 -8.74
N ARG A 252 1.00 -22.32 -9.49
CA ARG A 252 1.99 -21.62 -10.31
C ARG A 252 2.41 -20.33 -9.63
N PRO A 253 3.70 -19.98 -9.70
CA PRO A 253 4.17 -18.68 -9.19
C PRO A 253 3.77 -17.54 -10.12
N LYS A 254 3.74 -16.33 -9.55
CA LYS A 254 3.79 -15.06 -10.28
C LYS A 254 5.19 -14.47 -10.19
N GLY A 255 5.49 -13.56 -11.10
CA GLY A 255 6.77 -12.86 -11.13
C GLY A 255 6.60 -11.36 -11.18
N THR A 256 7.42 -10.64 -10.43
CA THR A 256 7.54 -9.19 -10.49
C THR A 256 8.80 -8.80 -11.25
N PHE A 257 8.68 -7.83 -12.13
CA PHE A 257 9.78 -7.33 -12.95
C PHE A 257 9.62 -5.83 -13.21
N GLY A 258 10.72 -5.09 -13.11
CA GLY A 258 10.73 -3.69 -13.54
C GLY A 258 11.91 -2.90 -13.02
N PHE A 259 11.80 -1.59 -13.14
CA PHE A 259 12.86 -0.66 -12.79
C PHE A 259 12.32 0.47 -11.94
N SER A 260 13.13 0.89 -10.97
CA SER A 260 12.92 2.12 -10.20
C SER A 260 14.03 3.11 -10.51
N PHE A 261 13.64 4.37 -10.64
CA PHE A 261 14.50 5.48 -11.00
C PHE A 261 14.32 6.59 -9.96
N THR A 262 15.41 7.03 -9.35
CA THR A 262 15.38 8.01 -8.29
C THR A 262 16.28 9.20 -8.58
N LYS A 263 15.90 10.37 -8.06
CA LYS A 263 16.70 11.60 -8.16
C LYS A 263 17.05 12.01 -9.60
N PHE A 264 16.16 11.79 -10.56
CA PHE A 264 16.30 12.34 -11.92
C PHE A 264 15.93 13.82 -11.95
N LEU A 265 16.28 14.53 -13.02
CA LEU A 265 16.00 15.95 -13.22
C LEU A 265 16.43 16.80 -12.01
N ASP A 266 17.72 16.73 -11.69
CA ASP A 266 18.33 17.43 -10.55
C ASP A 266 17.68 17.08 -9.20
N GLY A 267 17.33 15.82 -9.02
CA GLY A 267 16.75 15.29 -7.79
C GLY A 267 15.24 15.48 -7.64
N LYS A 268 14.58 16.01 -8.67
CA LYS A 268 13.15 16.35 -8.58
C LYS A 268 12.20 15.26 -9.06
N LEU A 269 12.67 14.25 -9.79
CA LEU A 269 11.82 13.22 -10.36
C LEU A 269 12.23 11.84 -9.87
N ASP A 270 11.28 11.16 -9.26
CA ASP A 270 11.33 9.73 -8.96
C ASP A 270 10.24 9.03 -9.74
N PHE A 271 10.53 7.87 -10.33
CA PHE A 271 9.51 7.08 -11.02
C PHE A 271 9.87 5.60 -11.05
N HIS A 272 8.85 4.74 -11.17
CA HIS A 272 9.05 3.33 -11.44
C HIS A 272 8.12 2.82 -12.55
N ILE A 273 8.55 1.73 -13.17
CA ILE A 273 7.75 0.92 -14.09
C ILE A 273 7.90 -0.50 -13.60
N LEU A 274 6.82 -1.06 -13.08
CA LEU A 274 6.78 -2.41 -12.52
C LEU A 274 5.66 -3.20 -13.15
N GLY A 275 5.87 -4.51 -13.29
CA GLY A 275 4.85 -5.44 -13.71
C GLY A 275 4.83 -6.66 -12.81
N HIS A 276 3.65 -7.28 -12.65
CA HIS A 276 3.42 -8.49 -11.89
C HIS A 276 2.60 -9.47 -12.72
N PHE A 277 3.20 -10.57 -13.10
CA PHE A 277 2.72 -11.47 -14.17
C PHE A 277 2.69 -12.92 -13.69
N GLY A 278 1.61 -13.60 -13.95
CA GLY A 278 1.49 -15.02 -13.69
C GLY A 278 0.06 -15.49 -13.49
N PRO A 279 -0.18 -16.79 -13.41
CA PRO A 279 -1.51 -17.31 -13.18
C PRO A 279 -2.06 -16.91 -11.81
N GLN A 280 -3.30 -16.42 -11.79
CA GLN A 280 -4.04 -16.08 -10.58
C GLN A 280 -5.38 -16.81 -10.55
N GLY A 281 -5.92 -17.08 -9.37
CA GLY A 281 -7.18 -17.73 -9.17
C GLY A 281 -7.09 -19.17 -8.69
N ASN A 282 -8.14 -19.62 -8.02
CA ASN A 282 -8.19 -20.95 -7.40
C ASN A 282 -8.70 -22.00 -8.39
N ASN A 283 -7.97 -23.09 -8.52
CA ASN A 283 -8.34 -24.23 -9.36
C ASN A 283 -9.67 -24.93 -8.98
N GLY A 284 -10.17 -24.73 -7.78
CA GLY A 284 -11.39 -25.36 -7.26
C GLY A 284 -12.61 -24.44 -7.19
N GLN A 285 -12.47 -23.17 -7.46
CA GLN A 285 -13.56 -22.19 -7.37
C GLN A 285 -14.16 -21.89 -8.74
N SER A 286 -15.51 -21.84 -8.79
CA SER A 286 -16.23 -21.22 -9.89
C SER A 286 -16.30 -19.73 -9.59
N ILE A 287 -15.52 -18.92 -10.29
CA ILE A 287 -15.65 -17.48 -10.26
C ILE A 287 -16.59 -17.09 -11.39
N CYS A 288 -17.67 -16.41 -11.04
CA CYS A 288 -18.63 -15.92 -12.01
C CYS A 288 -18.56 -14.40 -12.06
N ALA A 289 -18.23 -13.83 -13.21
CA ALA A 289 -18.31 -12.41 -13.49
C ALA A 289 -19.08 -12.21 -14.81
N ASN A 290 -19.99 -11.24 -14.84
CA ASN A 290 -20.76 -10.87 -16.05
C ASN A 290 -21.43 -12.03 -16.79
N GLY A 291 -21.95 -13.00 -16.05
CA GLY A 291 -22.60 -14.19 -16.63
C GLY A 291 -21.62 -15.25 -17.15
N TRP A 292 -20.35 -15.03 -17.03
CA TRP A 292 -19.33 -16.02 -17.26
C TRP A 292 -18.87 -16.65 -15.95
N CYS A 293 -18.78 -17.96 -15.93
CA CYS A 293 -18.27 -18.69 -14.78
C CYS A 293 -17.05 -19.50 -15.22
N SER A 294 -15.93 -19.37 -14.54
CA SER A 294 -14.86 -20.37 -14.64
C SER A 294 -15.41 -21.65 -14.03
N GLY A 295 -15.91 -22.51 -14.86
CA GLY A 295 -16.48 -23.76 -14.39
C GLY A 295 -15.44 -24.63 -13.73
N GLY A 296 -15.39 -24.70 -12.41
CA GLY A 296 -14.68 -25.61 -11.51
C GLY A 296 -13.53 -26.48 -12.05
N ALA A 297 -12.85 -26.03 -13.05
CA ALA A 297 -12.00 -26.81 -13.89
C ALA A 297 -10.57 -26.74 -13.37
N GLY A 298 -10.28 -27.50 -12.38
CA GLY A 298 -9.07 -27.79 -11.66
C GLY A 298 -7.69 -27.52 -12.27
N LYS A 299 -7.53 -27.22 -13.52
CA LYS A 299 -6.25 -26.89 -14.14
C LYS A 299 -6.25 -25.59 -14.94
N ILE A 300 -7.42 -25.03 -15.24
CA ILE A 300 -7.50 -23.83 -16.09
C ILE A 300 -6.84 -22.63 -15.44
N ALA A 301 -7.00 -22.43 -14.14
CA ALA A 301 -6.37 -21.32 -13.43
C ALA A 301 -4.84 -21.36 -13.47
N ASN A 302 -4.21 -22.53 -13.62
CA ASN A 302 -2.74 -22.63 -13.79
C ASN A 302 -2.25 -22.16 -15.18
N GLU A 303 -3.14 -21.96 -16.12
CA GLU A 303 -2.82 -21.63 -17.51
C GLU A 303 -3.32 -20.23 -17.91
N LYS A 304 -4.06 -19.58 -17.00
CA LYS A 304 -4.66 -18.28 -17.22
C LYS A 304 -3.87 -17.20 -16.51
N MET A 305 -3.32 -16.31 -17.30
CA MET A 305 -2.49 -15.20 -16.80
C MET A 305 -3.36 -14.10 -16.20
N GLN A 306 -2.86 -13.51 -15.14
CA GLN A 306 -3.22 -12.18 -14.69
C GLN A 306 -1.97 -11.31 -14.78
N GLU A 307 -2.11 -10.20 -15.44
CA GLU A 307 -1.01 -9.28 -15.75
C GLU A 307 -1.34 -7.91 -15.18
N ASN A 308 -0.43 -7.38 -14.37
CA ASN A 308 -0.52 -6.03 -13.86
C ASN A 308 0.69 -5.22 -14.32
N VAL A 309 0.47 -4.00 -14.77
CA VAL A 309 1.52 -3.02 -15.06
C VAL A 309 1.22 -1.72 -14.33
N ASP A 310 2.22 -1.19 -13.66
CA ASP A 310 2.14 0.04 -12.89
C ASP A 310 3.27 0.99 -13.25
N ILE A 311 2.92 2.25 -13.49
CA ILE A 311 3.85 3.35 -13.72
C ILE A 311 3.51 4.42 -12.71
N LEU A 312 4.42 4.69 -11.78
CA LEU A 312 4.27 5.75 -10.80
C LEU A 312 5.40 6.77 -10.98
N ALA A 313 5.04 8.03 -11.05
CA ALA A 313 6.01 9.13 -11.17
C ALA A 313 5.66 10.24 -10.17
N SER A 314 6.65 10.67 -9.38
CA SER A 314 6.53 11.77 -8.42
C SER A 314 7.50 12.89 -8.79
N TYR A 315 6.97 14.10 -8.99
CA TYR A 315 7.74 15.28 -9.31
C TYR A 315 7.69 16.29 -8.17
N HIS A 316 8.84 16.52 -7.54
CA HIS A 316 9.03 17.47 -6.46
C HIS A 316 9.32 18.87 -7.03
N VAL A 317 8.31 19.72 -7.10
CA VAL A 317 8.47 21.10 -7.59
C VAL A 317 9.43 21.87 -6.68
N ASN A 318 9.22 21.70 -5.38
CA ASN A 318 10.05 22.23 -4.30
C ASN A 318 9.81 21.39 -3.02
N ASP A 319 10.41 21.77 -1.89
CA ASP A 319 10.28 21.07 -0.60
C ASP A 319 8.86 20.99 -0.03
N LYS A 320 7.89 21.69 -0.63
CA LYS A 320 6.50 21.80 -0.14
C LYS A 320 5.47 21.26 -1.12
N LEU A 321 5.79 21.13 -2.38
CA LEU A 321 4.81 20.80 -3.41
C LEU A 321 5.29 19.63 -4.25
N THR A 322 4.51 18.55 -4.23
CA THR A 322 4.75 17.33 -5.01
C THR A 322 3.52 17.04 -5.89
N PHE A 323 3.78 16.67 -7.13
CA PHE A 323 2.81 16.08 -8.05
C PHE A 323 3.16 14.62 -8.25
N THR A 324 2.15 13.75 -8.15
CA THR A 324 2.32 12.32 -8.43
C THR A 324 1.30 11.88 -9.47
N VAL A 325 1.73 11.06 -10.42
CA VAL A 325 0.87 10.41 -11.40
C VAL A 325 1.10 8.91 -11.30
N ASN A 326 0.01 8.16 -11.18
CA ASN A 326 0.01 6.72 -11.22
C ASN A 326 -0.85 6.24 -12.39
N SER A 327 -0.29 5.43 -13.27
CA SER A 327 -0.99 4.79 -14.38
C SER A 327 -0.92 3.28 -14.20
N THR A 328 -2.06 2.63 -14.18
CA THR A 328 -2.20 1.22 -13.89
C THR A 328 -3.00 0.51 -14.96
N TRP A 329 -2.63 -0.73 -15.25
CA TRP A 329 -3.36 -1.63 -16.13
C TRP A 329 -3.33 -3.04 -15.56
N MET A 330 -4.45 -3.74 -15.67
CA MET A 330 -4.59 -5.16 -15.36
C MET A 330 -5.35 -5.86 -16.46
N HIS A 331 -4.89 -7.05 -16.80
CA HIS A 331 -5.60 -8.03 -17.62
C HIS A 331 -5.72 -9.36 -16.87
N ASP A 332 -6.90 -9.98 -16.89
CA ASP A 332 -7.14 -11.29 -16.29
C ASP A 332 -7.79 -12.24 -17.30
N ASP A 333 -6.99 -13.19 -17.79
CA ASP A 333 -7.45 -14.21 -18.73
C ASP A 333 -8.55 -15.11 -18.17
N LEU A 334 -8.53 -15.37 -16.85
CA LEU A 334 -9.51 -16.24 -16.19
C LEU A 334 -10.88 -15.57 -16.11
N LEU A 335 -10.89 -14.29 -15.75
CA LEU A 335 -12.10 -13.47 -15.67
C LEU A 335 -12.47 -12.84 -17.03
N ARG A 336 -11.56 -12.87 -18.01
CA ARG A 336 -11.66 -12.17 -19.30
C ARG A 336 -11.89 -10.68 -19.10
N ASP A 337 -11.16 -10.10 -18.19
CA ASP A 337 -11.32 -8.73 -17.78
C ASP A 337 -10.09 -7.88 -18.10
N ASP A 338 -10.37 -6.60 -18.37
CA ASP A 338 -9.39 -5.54 -18.47
C ASP A 338 -9.83 -4.38 -17.59
N ALA A 339 -8.95 -3.94 -16.71
CA ALA A 339 -9.16 -2.74 -15.93
C ALA A 339 -7.93 -1.84 -15.98
N TYR A 340 -8.13 -0.53 -16.10
CA TYR A 340 -7.02 0.41 -16.19
C TYR A 340 -7.43 1.81 -15.76
N GLY A 341 -6.46 2.57 -15.28
CA GLY A 341 -6.71 3.93 -14.83
C GLY A 341 -5.48 4.81 -14.79
N VAL A 342 -5.75 6.08 -14.61
CA VAL A 342 -4.75 7.11 -14.30
C VAL A 342 -5.24 7.91 -13.13
N THR A 343 -4.40 8.03 -12.11
CA THR A 343 -4.63 8.81 -10.90
C THR A 343 -3.56 9.89 -10.77
N CYS A 344 -3.99 11.11 -10.53
CA CYS A 344 -3.11 12.25 -10.29
C CYS A 344 -3.28 12.74 -8.86
N TYR A 345 -2.17 13.06 -8.20
CA TYR A 345 -2.16 13.59 -6.83
C TYR A 345 -1.41 14.92 -6.78
N ILE A 346 -1.86 15.74 -5.86
CA ILE A 346 -1.18 16.97 -5.44
C ILE A 346 -1.03 16.87 -3.92
N ALA A 347 0.18 17.03 -3.41
CA ALA A 347 0.46 17.21 -1.98
C ALA A 347 1.18 18.54 -1.77
N TRP A 348 0.58 19.41 -0.94
CA TRP A 348 1.11 20.73 -0.66
C TRP A 348 1.24 20.97 0.85
N ASP A 349 2.48 21.00 1.35
CA ASP A 349 2.81 21.33 2.72
C ASP A 349 2.70 22.85 2.94
N ILE A 350 1.56 23.30 3.47
CA ILE A 350 1.32 24.70 3.80
C ILE A 350 2.24 25.11 4.95
N ASN A 351 2.30 24.26 5.98
CA ASN A 351 3.19 24.39 7.13
C ASN A 351 3.43 23.00 7.75
N PRO A 352 4.32 22.83 8.75
CA PRO A 352 4.63 21.52 9.34
C PRO A 352 3.42 20.74 9.89
N ASN A 353 2.33 21.44 10.21
CA ASN A 353 1.14 20.84 10.80
C ASN A 353 -0.02 20.66 9.81
N LEU A 354 0.09 21.21 8.61
CA LEU A 354 -1.02 21.23 7.65
C LEU A 354 -0.54 20.96 6.24
N GLN A 355 -0.99 19.86 5.66
CA GLN A 355 -0.82 19.51 4.25
C GLN A 355 -2.19 19.51 3.56
N LEU A 356 -2.28 20.14 2.41
CA LEU A 356 -3.42 20.07 1.50
C LEU A 356 -3.17 18.97 0.47
N ASN A 357 -4.18 18.12 0.27
CA ASN A 357 -4.12 17.01 -0.68
C ASN A 357 -5.26 17.09 -1.68
N ALA A 358 -4.98 16.76 -2.94
CA ALA A 358 -5.99 16.57 -3.97
C ALA A 358 -5.67 15.29 -4.78
N ARG A 359 -6.71 14.56 -5.17
CA ARG A 359 -6.64 13.38 -6.04
C ARG A 359 -7.70 13.49 -7.12
N GLY A 360 -7.34 13.14 -8.35
CA GLY A 360 -8.26 12.95 -9.45
C GLY A 360 -7.92 11.66 -10.18
N GLU A 361 -8.93 10.79 -10.40
CA GLU A 361 -8.77 9.51 -11.07
C GLU A 361 -9.79 9.34 -12.19
N ILE A 362 -9.36 8.69 -13.27
CA ILE A 362 -10.23 8.07 -14.26
C ILE A 362 -9.86 6.60 -14.32
N PHE A 363 -10.82 5.74 -14.01
CA PHE A 363 -10.64 4.29 -13.97
C PHE A 363 -11.69 3.59 -14.83
N ARG A 364 -11.25 2.65 -15.65
CA ARG A 364 -12.13 1.83 -16.48
C ARG A 364 -12.12 0.39 -15.99
N ASP A 365 -13.30 -0.13 -15.67
CA ASP A 365 -13.61 -1.54 -15.51
C ASP A 365 -14.40 -1.97 -16.76
N ASN A 366 -13.75 -2.74 -17.63
CA ASN A 366 -14.29 -3.06 -18.96
C ASN A 366 -15.43 -4.07 -18.90
N THR A 367 -15.49 -4.90 -17.88
CA THR A 367 -16.50 -5.94 -17.73
C THR A 367 -17.45 -5.67 -16.59
N GLY A 368 -17.10 -4.78 -15.65
CA GLY A 368 -17.78 -4.58 -14.38
C GLY A 368 -17.47 -5.68 -13.38
N GLY A 369 -16.44 -6.48 -13.61
CA GLY A 369 -16.05 -7.61 -12.77
C GLY A 369 -15.11 -7.25 -11.64
N GLU A 370 -14.33 -6.19 -11.79
CA GLU A 370 -13.32 -5.78 -10.81
C GLU A 370 -13.91 -4.96 -9.66
N ILE A 371 -14.74 -3.96 -9.99
CA ILE A 371 -15.38 -3.13 -8.96
C ILE A 371 -16.57 -3.86 -8.37
N VAL A 372 -16.35 -4.45 -7.20
CA VAL A 372 -17.35 -5.27 -6.50
C VAL A 372 -17.61 -4.75 -5.10
N GLN A 373 -18.76 -5.13 -4.54
CA GLN A 373 -19.09 -4.94 -3.14
C GLN A 373 -19.67 -6.22 -2.56
N TYR A 374 -19.17 -6.67 -1.42
CA TYR A 374 -19.71 -7.82 -0.74
C TYR A 374 -21.06 -7.51 -0.11
N SER A 375 -22.01 -8.49 -0.16
CA SER A 375 -23.38 -8.32 0.33
C SER A 375 -23.47 -8.14 1.85
N SER A 376 -22.45 -8.56 2.59
CA SER A 376 -22.34 -8.37 4.04
C SER A 376 -20.97 -7.81 4.40
N PHE A 377 -20.78 -7.31 5.63
CA PHE A 377 -19.46 -6.89 6.14
C PHE A 377 -18.57 -8.10 6.43
N THR A 378 -18.34 -8.93 5.40
CA THR A 378 -17.58 -10.16 5.51
C THR A 378 -16.15 -9.97 5.02
N SER A 379 -15.27 -10.88 5.39
CA SER A 379 -13.91 -10.92 4.87
C SER A 379 -13.88 -11.40 3.42
N LEU A 380 -12.81 -11.06 2.71
CA LEU A 380 -12.54 -11.56 1.36
C LEU A 380 -12.56 -13.08 1.32
N THR A 381 -11.88 -13.77 2.23
CA THR A 381 -11.83 -15.23 2.30
C THR A 381 -13.20 -15.87 2.49
N LYS A 382 -14.02 -15.29 3.35
CA LYS A 382 -15.39 -15.79 3.58
C LYS A 382 -16.26 -15.55 2.34
N ALA A 383 -16.10 -14.42 1.67
CA ALA A 383 -16.79 -14.14 0.42
C ALA A 383 -16.41 -15.17 -0.65
N LEU A 384 -15.13 -15.46 -0.83
CA LEU A 384 -14.63 -16.43 -1.80
C LEU A 384 -15.02 -17.88 -1.49
N SER A 385 -15.27 -18.23 -0.22
CA SER A 385 -15.66 -19.59 0.20
C SER A 385 -17.15 -19.88 0.09
N ASN A 386 -18.00 -18.85 0.02
CA ASN A 386 -19.44 -19.00 -0.03
C ASN A 386 -19.95 -19.31 -1.45
N LYS A 387 -21.07 -20.06 -1.53
CA LYS A 387 -21.77 -20.34 -2.79
C LYS A 387 -23.27 -20.11 -2.57
N PRO A 388 -23.93 -19.20 -3.33
CA PRO A 388 -23.36 -18.31 -4.36
C PRO A 388 -22.37 -17.30 -3.76
N PHE A 389 -21.51 -16.75 -4.60
CA PHE A 389 -20.54 -15.75 -4.19
C PHE A 389 -21.26 -14.47 -3.73
N PRO A 390 -21.10 -14.03 -2.46
CA PRO A 390 -21.96 -13.01 -1.88
C PRO A 390 -21.46 -11.59 -2.18
N TYR A 391 -21.41 -11.24 -3.44
CA TYR A 391 -21.05 -9.90 -3.90
C TYR A 391 -22.01 -9.40 -4.98
N TYR A 392 -21.96 -8.13 -5.27
CA TYR A 392 -22.58 -7.52 -6.43
C TYR A 392 -21.62 -6.53 -7.08
N ASN A 393 -21.75 -6.37 -8.37
CA ASN A 393 -20.88 -5.56 -9.23
C ASN A 393 -21.72 -4.59 -10.07
N ALA A 394 -21.07 -3.64 -10.72
CA ALA A 394 -21.71 -2.75 -11.67
C ALA A 394 -21.73 -3.34 -13.09
N LEU A 395 -22.43 -2.67 -13.99
CA LEU A 395 -22.20 -2.81 -15.43
C LEU A 395 -20.82 -2.26 -15.80
N PRO A 396 -20.26 -2.60 -16.98
CA PRO A 396 -19.02 -2.00 -17.46
C PRO A 396 -19.02 -0.48 -17.33
N THR A 397 -18.19 0.04 -16.44
CA THR A 397 -18.23 1.44 -16.01
C THR A 397 -16.87 2.13 -16.13
N THR A 398 -16.91 3.37 -16.60
CA THR A 398 -15.79 4.31 -16.44
C THR A 398 -16.06 5.19 -15.24
N TYR A 399 -15.27 5.00 -14.20
CA TYR A 399 -15.36 5.76 -12.94
C TYR A 399 -14.48 6.99 -13.00
N GLY A 400 -14.97 8.09 -12.44
CA GLY A 400 -14.18 9.27 -12.11
C GLY A 400 -14.21 9.49 -10.61
N ASP A 401 -13.08 9.81 -10.01
CA ASP A 401 -12.91 10.24 -8.63
C ASP A 401 -12.31 11.63 -8.60
N LEU A 402 -12.85 12.49 -7.77
CA LEU A 402 -12.23 13.75 -7.36
C LEU A 402 -12.31 13.87 -5.85
N THR A 403 -11.16 13.85 -5.20
CA THR A 403 -11.03 13.94 -3.74
C THR A 403 -10.15 15.12 -3.37
N VAL A 404 -10.60 15.94 -2.41
CA VAL A 404 -9.82 17.02 -1.80
C VAL A 404 -9.92 16.89 -0.29
N GLY A 405 -8.79 17.03 0.39
CA GLY A 405 -8.73 16.93 1.85
C GLY A 405 -7.48 17.55 2.43
N VAL A 406 -7.36 17.48 3.73
CA VAL A 406 -6.20 17.99 4.46
C VAL A 406 -5.71 16.93 5.45
N SER A 407 -4.39 16.89 5.66
CA SER A 407 -3.78 16.18 6.78
C SER A 407 -3.38 17.22 7.83
N TYR A 408 -4.06 17.22 8.97
CA TYR A 408 -3.83 18.19 10.04
C TYR A 408 -3.29 17.53 11.30
N ARG A 409 -2.18 18.04 11.81
CA ARG A 409 -1.48 17.60 13.03
C ARG A 409 -1.58 18.67 14.09
N PRO A 410 -2.59 18.65 14.98
CA PRO A 410 -2.82 19.71 15.95
C PRO A 410 -1.75 19.76 17.03
N ASP A 411 -0.99 20.84 17.10
CA ASP A 411 0.08 21.06 18.09
C ASP A 411 -0.37 20.89 19.54
N PHE A 412 -1.59 21.33 19.88
CA PHE A 412 -2.10 21.27 21.24
C PHE A 412 -2.32 19.82 21.72
N ILE A 413 -2.65 18.89 20.81
CA ILE A 413 -2.77 17.47 21.10
C ILE A 413 -1.37 16.85 21.16
N ASN A 414 -0.55 17.09 20.14
CA ASN A 414 0.76 16.47 20.01
C ASN A 414 1.72 16.89 21.12
N LYS A 415 1.65 18.15 21.59
CA LYS A 415 2.41 18.61 22.75
C LYS A 415 1.92 18.00 24.06
N ARG A 416 0.63 17.68 24.19
CA ARG A 416 0.06 17.07 25.39
C ARG A 416 0.33 15.56 25.47
N PHE A 417 0.33 14.89 24.33
CA PHE A 417 0.58 13.45 24.20
C PHE A 417 1.93 13.23 23.51
N SER A 418 3.02 13.62 24.17
CA SER A 418 4.38 13.66 23.62
C SER A 418 4.97 12.30 23.21
N LEU A 419 4.24 11.20 23.38
CA LEU A 419 4.69 9.86 22.99
C LEU A 419 4.40 9.51 21.52
N GLY A 420 3.60 10.32 20.81
CA GLY A 420 3.23 10.03 19.45
C GLY A 420 2.65 11.24 18.71
N THR A 421 2.26 11.03 17.47
CA THR A 421 1.68 12.06 16.60
C THR A 421 0.21 11.75 16.30
N PHE A 422 -0.67 12.69 16.62
CA PHE A 422 -2.06 12.66 16.22
C PHE A 422 -2.25 13.40 14.90
N THR A 423 -2.94 12.78 13.97
CA THR A 423 -3.30 13.35 12.66
C THR A 423 -4.78 13.15 12.42
N ILE A 424 -5.47 14.16 11.90
CA ILE A 424 -6.85 14.05 11.40
C ILE A 424 -6.89 14.43 9.93
N ARG A 425 -7.65 13.64 9.12
CA ARG A 425 -7.70 13.83 7.66
C ARG A 425 -9.14 13.92 7.17
N PRO A 426 -9.80 15.08 7.30
CA PRO A 426 -11.09 15.31 6.65
C PRO A 426 -10.93 15.44 5.13
N GLU A 427 -11.85 14.83 4.39
CA GLU A 427 -11.89 14.85 2.93
C GLU A 427 -13.32 14.95 2.39
N ILE A 428 -13.44 15.48 1.19
CA ILE A 428 -14.64 15.47 0.36
C ILE A 428 -14.32 14.70 -0.90
N ARG A 429 -15.17 13.73 -1.23
CA ARG A 429 -15.01 12.90 -2.41
C ARG A 429 -16.27 12.92 -3.29
N LEU A 430 -16.05 13.09 -4.59
CA LEU A 430 -17.05 12.97 -5.63
C LEU A 430 -16.68 11.79 -6.54
N ASP A 431 -17.50 10.75 -6.54
CA ASP A 431 -17.43 9.67 -7.50
C ASP A 431 -18.48 9.87 -8.60
N LYS A 432 -18.13 9.51 -9.83
CA LYS A 432 -19.03 9.67 -10.98
C LYS A 432 -18.83 8.55 -11.99
N SER A 433 -19.93 8.01 -12.50
CA SER A 433 -19.92 7.23 -13.73
C SER A 433 -19.84 8.17 -14.94
N LEU A 434 -18.78 8.03 -15.74
CA LEU A 434 -18.53 8.88 -16.91
C LEU A 434 -19.18 8.33 -18.20
N ASN A 435 -19.70 7.09 -18.17
CA ASN A 435 -20.36 6.44 -19.31
C ASN A 435 -21.86 6.18 -19.09
N GLY A 436 -22.48 6.83 -18.09
CA GLY A 436 -23.93 6.84 -17.90
C GLY A 436 -24.50 5.61 -17.17
N THR A 437 -23.69 4.75 -16.58
CA THR A 437 -24.14 3.71 -15.63
C THR A 437 -24.56 4.34 -14.30
N HIS A 438 -25.31 3.60 -13.47
CA HIS A 438 -25.86 4.08 -12.20
C HIS A 438 -25.47 3.15 -11.03
N PRO A 439 -24.17 2.97 -10.74
CA PRO A 439 -23.72 2.00 -9.75
C PRO A 439 -23.85 2.49 -8.30
N PHE A 440 -23.85 3.81 -8.06
CA PHE A 440 -23.74 4.36 -6.72
C PHE A 440 -25.08 4.44 -6.00
N ASN A 441 -25.06 4.32 -4.66
CA ASN A 441 -26.25 4.40 -3.81
C ASN A 441 -27.36 3.40 -4.21
N ALA A 442 -27.00 2.30 -4.86
CA ALA A 442 -27.92 1.27 -5.27
C ALA A 442 -28.24 0.31 -4.12
N SER A 443 -29.33 -0.44 -4.29
CA SER A 443 -29.67 -1.58 -3.44
C SER A 443 -29.41 -2.87 -4.22
N GLY A 444 -28.22 -3.44 -4.08
CA GLY A 444 -27.90 -4.74 -4.66
C GLY A 444 -28.22 -5.87 -3.69
N THR A 445 -28.62 -7.02 -4.23
CA THR A 445 -28.80 -8.27 -3.49
C THR A 445 -28.00 -9.40 -4.13
N VAL A 446 -27.82 -10.50 -3.39
CA VAL A 446 -27.13 -11.69 -3.92
C VAL A 446 -27.89 -12.31 -5.11
N GLU A 447 -29.23 -12.18 -5.12
CA GLU A 447 -30.09 -12.67 -6.22
C GLU A 447 -29.99 -11.76 -7.45
N ASN A 448 -29.62 -10.49 -7.28
CA ASN A 448 -29.39 -9.54 -8.36
C ASN A 448 -28.01 -8.91 -8.19
N PRO A 449 -26.94 -9.62 -8.56
CA PRO A 449 -25.58 -9.19 -8.30
C PRO A 449 -25.13 -7.97 -9.12
N THR A 450 -25.72 -7.74 -10.28
CA THR A 450 -25.36 -6.58 -11.10
C THR A 450 -26.13 -5.34 -10.69
N VAL A 451 -25.39 -4.33 -10.20
CA VAL A 451 -25.96 -3.11 -9.65
C VAL A 451 -25.94 -1.98 -10.69
N ASN A 452 -27.13 -1.54 -11.11
CA ASN A 452 -27.30 -0.38 -12.00
C ASN A 452 -28.63 0.37 -11.75
N ASN A 453 -29.15 0.30 -10.52
CA ASN A 453 -30.41 0.92 -10.13
C ASN A 453 -30.24 2.11 -9.16
N GLY A 454 -29.05 2.60 -9.03
CA GLY A 454 -28.69 3.69 -8.15
C GLY A 454 -28.60 5.04 -8.84
N THR A 455 -27.56 5.79 -8.53
CA THR A 455 -27.23 7.10 -9.13
C THR A 455 -25.95 7.00 -9.95
N ASN A 456 -25.76 7.94 -10.87
CA ASN A 456 -24.51 8.02 -11.65
C ASN A 456 -23.40 8.81 -10.94
N ASN A 457 -23.67 9.31 -9.75
CA ASN A 457 -22.70 10.00 -8.91
C ASN A 457 -22.95 9.72 -7.43
N MET A 458 -21.91 9.93 -6.62
CA MET A 458 -21.94 9.86 -5.16
C MET A 458 -21.01 10.94 -4.62
N LEU A 459 -21.59 11.88 -3.85
CA LEU A 459 -20.82 12.86 -3.08
C LEU A 459 -20.85 12.44 -1.62
N TRP A 460 -19.73 12.41 -0.98
CA TRP A 460 -19.62 12.02 0.41
C TRP A 460 -18.46 12.70 1.13
N PHE A 461 -18.52 12.68 2.45
CA PHE A 461 -17.56 13.31 3.33
C PHE A 461 -16.98 12.23 4.22
N SER A 462 -15.69 12.17 4.32
CA SER A 462 -15.05 11.22 5.23
C SER A 462 -13.96 11.90 6.04
N THR A 463 -13.64 11.27 7.12
CA THR A 463 -12.50 11.64 7.94
C THR A 463 -12.00 10.44 8.69
N ASP A 464 -10.70 10.37 8.85
CA ASP A 464 -10.07 9.50 9.82
C ASP A 464 -9.27 10.29 10.84
N ALA A 465 -8.97 9.63 11.93
CA ALA A 465 -8.09 10.09 12.98
C ALA A 465 -7.06 9.00 13.26
N ILE A 466 -5.79 9.36 13.17
CA ILE A 466 -4.66 8.45 13.33
C ILE A 466 -3.82 8.93 14.52
N TYR A 467 -3.49 8.00 15.42
CA TYR A 467 -2.48 8.24 16.44
C TYR A 467 -1.33 7.25 16.26
N ALA A 468 -0.13 7.75 16.04
CA ALA A 468 1.06 6.94 15.74
C ALA A 468 2.19 7.22 16.73
N PHE A 469 2.85 6.14 17.18
CA PHE A 469 3.96 6.14 18.14
C PHE A 469 5.27 5.77 17.45
#